data_44aa05b3ebc665411cc5e8ed8cfb8e79
#
_entry.id   44aa05b3ebc665411cc5e8ed8cfb8e79
#
_cell.length_a   1.000
_cell.length_b   1.000
_cell.length_c   1.000
_cell.angle_alpha   90.00
_cell.angle_beta   90.00
_cell.angle_gamma   90.00
#
_symmetry.space_group_name_H-M   'P 1'
#
loop_
_entity.id
_entity.type
_entity.pdbx_description
1 polymer ?
#
loop_
_entity_poly.entity_id
_entity_poly.type
_entity_poly.pdbx_seq_one_letter_code
_entity_poly.pdbx_strand_id
1 'polypeptide(L)'
;MDLTLKVWRQKNAKAKGHFETYQVKNISSDSSFLEMLDILNEQLIAEGVDPVAVEKGCQSSGPVSFDHDCREGICGACSLYINGRAHGPDDEVTTCQLHMRKFKDGDTITIEPWRAKGFPVIKDLVVDRQAYDKILQAGGYVSVGTGGVPDGNAIPIPNEKAEESMDGAACIGCGACAATCKNGSAMLFVAARVSSLALLPQGKVEAAKRAKAMVAKMDELGFGACTNTRACEMECPKHITVSHIARLNREFLCAKLQD
;
A
#
# COMPACT_ATOMS: atom_id res chain seq x y z
N MET A 1 -10.82 -21.07 -16.28
CA MET A 1 -11.98 -20.84 -15.41
C MET A 1 -12.78 -19.65 -15.94
N ASP A 2 -14.09 -19.67 -15.72
CA ASP A 2 -14.98 -18.58 -16.07
C ASP A 2 -15.39 -17.86 -14.78
N LEU A 3 -15.30 -16.53 -14.75
CA LEU A 3 -15.49 -15.76 -13.54
C LEU A 3 -16.42 -14.57 -13.74
N THR A 4 -17.12 -14.20 -12.69
CA THR A 4 -17.91 -12.96 -12.62
C THR A 4 -17.16 -11.93 -11.81
N LEU A 5 -16.83 -10.78 -12.41
CA LEU A 5 -16.09 -9.70 -11.76
C LEU A 5 -17.04 -8.55 -11.46
N LYS A 6 -17.13 -8.16 -10.19
CA LYS A 6 -17.80 -6.92 -9.73
C LYS A 6 -16.73 -5.87 -9.47
N VAL A 7 -16.50 -4.98 -10.43
CA VAL A 7 -15.43 -4.00 -10.41
C VAL A 7 -15.98 -2.62 -10.06
N TRP A 8 -15.34 -1.94 -9.12
CA TRP A 8 -15.66 -0.56 -8.82
C TRP A 8 -15.25 0.34 -9.98
N ARG A 9 -16.20 1.17 -10.43
CA ARG A 9 -16.01 2.15 -11.50
C ARG A 9 -16.29 3.54 -10.97
N GLN A 10 -15.38 4.46 -11.27
CA GLN A 10 -15.50 5.86 -10.85
C GLN A 10 -14.73 6.75 -11.83
N LYS A 11 -15.41 7.68 -12.48
CA LYS A 11 -14.83 8.51 -13.53
C LYS A 11 -13.70 9.44 -13.03
N ASN A 12 -13.84 10.00 -11.84
CA ASN A 12 -12.88 10.90 -11.20
C ASN A 12 -13.18 11.05 -9.70
N ALA A 13 -12.33 11.77 -8.96
CA ALA A 13 -12.46 11.96 -7.52
C ALA A 13 -13.80 12.60 -7.06
N LYS A 14 -14.48 13.34 -7.93
CA LYS A 14 -15.76 14.03 -7.60
C LYS A 14 -17.00 13.23 -7.99
N ALA A 15 -16.83 12.25 -8.88
CA ALA A 15 -17.94 11.42 -9.35
C ALA A 15 -18.32 10.39 -8.29
N LYS A 16 -19.60 10.04 -8.23
CA LYS A 16 -20.08 8.92 -7.43
C LYS A 16 -19.67 7.62 -8.13
N GLY A 17 -18.95 6.75 -7.42
CA GLY A 17 -18.60 5.43 -7.92
C GLY A 17 -19.74 4.41 -7.78
N HIS A 18 -19.67 3.33 -8.54
CA HIS A 18 -20.60 2.22 -8.53
C HIS A 18 -19.91 0.93 -8.96
N PHE A 19 -20.55 -0.21 -8.75
CA PHE A 19 -20.06 -1.49 -9.25
C PHE A 19 -20.61 -1.78 -10.63
N GLU A 20 -19.75 -2.25 -11.53
CA GLU A 20 -20.13 -2.86 -12.80
C GLU A 20 -19.76 -4.35 -12.79
N THR A 21 -20.57 -5.15 -13.47
CA THR A 21 -20.39 -6.62 -13.52
C THR A 21 -19.90 -7.04 -14.89
N TYR A 22 -18.81 -7.79 -14.92
CA TYR A 22 -18.19 -8.31 -16.13
C TYR A 22 -18.08 -9.83 -16.06
N GLN A 23 -18.08 -10.48 -17.23
CA GLN A 23 -17.82 -11.91 -17.38
C GLN A 23 -16.48 -12.08 -18.08
N VAL A 24 -15.56 -12.81 -17.45
CA VAL A 24 -14.31 -13.21 -18.09
C VAL A 24 -14.27 -14.72 -18.23
N LYS A 25 -13.81 -15.22 -19.37
CA LYS A 25 -13.83 -16.64 -19.70
C LYS A 25 -12.43 -17.17 -20.00
N ASN A 26 -12.26 -18.47 -19.81
CA ASN A 26 -11.02 -19.18 -20.13
C ASN A 26 -9.77 -18.60 -19.41
N ILE A 27 -9.95 -18.04 -18.21
CA ILE A 27 -8.82 -17.56 -17.40
C ILE A 27 -7.98 -18.76 -16.94
N SER A 28 -6.67 -18.70 -17.19
CA SER A 28 -5.74 -19.72 -16.71
C SER A 28 -5.61 -19.65 -15.18
N SER A 29 -5.56 -20.78 -14.52
CA SER A 29 -5.27 -20.87 -13.08
C SER A 29 -3.87 -20.36 -12.72
N ASP A 30 -2.95 -20.36 -13.68
CA ASP A 30 -1.57 -19.93 -13.49
C ASP A 30 -1.34 -18.44 -13.77
N SER A 31 -2.34 -17.76 -14.34
CA SER A 31 -2.30 -16.31 -14.51
C SER A 31 -2.27 -15.59 -13.15
N SER A 32 -1.61 -14.45 -13.10
CA SER A 32 -1.74 -13.52 -11.98
C SER A 32 -3.10 -12.82 -12.02
N PHE A 33 -3.49 -12.25 -10.87
CA PHE A 33 -4.71 -11.44 -10.78
C PHE A 33 -4.67 -10.21 -11.72
N LEU A 34 -3.50 -9.61 -11.92
CA LEU A 34 -3.36 -8.48 -12.84
C LEU A 34 -3.50 -8.90 -14.30
N GLU A 35 -2.98 -10.08 -14.69
CA GLU A 35 -3.19 -10.61 -16.03
C GLU A 35 -4.67 -10.89 -16.34
N MET A 36 -5.42 -11.33 -15.34
CA MET A 36 -6.89 -11.48 -15.49
C MET A 36 -7.56 -10.10 -15.72
N LEU A 37 -7.09 -9.02 -15.07
CA LEU A 37 -7.58 -7.66 -15.35
C LEU A 37 -7.13 -7.15 -16.72
N ASP A 38 -5.93 -7.50 -17.18
CA ASP A 38 -5.47 -7.19 -18.54
C ASP A 38 -6.39 -7.87 -19.58
N ILE A 39 -6.74 -9.16 -19.39
CA ILE A 39 -7.66 -9.89 -20.25
C ILE A 39 -9.05 -9.24 -20.28
N LEU A 40 -9.56 -8.80 -19.11
CA LEU A 40 -10.81 -8.04 -19.07
C LEU A 40 -10.71 -6.78 -19.92
N ASN A 41 -9.61 -6.03 -19.80
CA ASN A 41 -9.42 -4.79 -20.57
C ASN A 41 -9.30 -5.06 -22.07
N GLU A 42 -8.62 -6.12 -22.48
CA GLU A 42 -8.57 -6.56 -23.90
C GLU A 42 -9.96 -6.90 -24.44
N GLN A 43 -10.79 -7.58 -23.66
CA GLN A 43 -12.18 -7.88 -24.04
C GLN A 43 -12.99 -6.58 -24.22
N LEU A 44 -12.90 -5.64 -23.29
CA LEU A 44 -13.59 -4.35 -23.35
C LEU A 44 -13.16 -3.52 -24.56
N ILE A 45 -11.89 -3.55 -24.92
CA ILE A 45 -11.36 -2.89 -26.11
C ILE A 45 -11.89 -3.55 -27.40
N ALA A 46 -11.87 -4.90 -27.44
CA ALA A 46 -12.36 -5.66 -28.60
C ALA A 46 -13.87 -5.49 -28.85
N GLU A 47 -14.65 -5.32 -27.79
CA GLU A 47 -16.08 -5.01 -27.85
C GLU A 47 -16.38 -3.59 -28.37
N GLY A 48 -15.33 -2.79 -28.68
CA GLY A 48 -15.47 -1.47 -29.25
C GLY A 48 -15.89 -0.40 -28.25
N VAL A 49 -15.60 -0.60 -26.96
CA VAL A 49 -15.81 0.42 -25.95
C VAL A 49 -14.77 1.54 -26.14
N ASP A 50 -15.19 2.58 -26.87
CA ASP A 50 -14.32 3.73 -27.16
C ASP A 50 -14.10 4.59 -25.89
N PRO A 51 -12.85 4.69 -25.39
CA PRO A 51 -12.52 5.52 -24.23
C PRO A 51 -12.95 6.98 -24.40
N VAL A 52 -12.88 7.53 -25.63
CA VAL A 52 -13.28 8.92 -25.92
C VAL A 52 -14.81 9.09 -25.84
N ALA A 53 -15.57 8.11 -26.29
CA ALA A 53 -17.02 8.12 -26.17
C ALA A 53 -17.47 8.02 -24.70
N VAL A 54 -16.75 7.24 -23.87
CA VAL A 54 -16.98 7.14 -22.43
C VAL A 54 -16.70 8.49 -21.74
N GLU A 55 -15.62 9.17 -22.06
CA GLU A 55 -15.30 10.50 -21.50
C GLU A 55 -16.38 11.53 -21.82
N LYS A 56 -17.00 11.42 -22.99
CA LYS A 56 -18.13 12.28 -23.42
C LYS A 56 -19.47 11.87 -22.83
N GLY A 57 -19.53 10.77 -22.05
CA GLY A 57 -20.76 10.26 -21.47
C GLY A 57 -21.70 9.55 -22.46
N CYS A 58 -21.19 9.16 -23.63
CA CYS A 58 -21.96 8.45 -24.66
C CYS A 58 -21.92 6.92 -24.49
N GLN A 59 -20.98 6.38 -23.72
CA GLN A 59 -20.85 4.97 -23.34
C GLN A 59 -20.58 4.82 -21.86
N SER A 60 -21.01 3.72 -21.27
CA SER A 60 -20.97 3.53 -19.83
C SER A 60 -19.60 3.20 -19.26
N SER A 61 -18.72 2.49 -20.00
CA SER A 61 -17.46 1.99 -19.44
C SER A 61 -16.41 1.68 -20.49
N GLY A 62 -15.27 2.34 -20.39
CA GLY A 62 -14.04 1.96 -21.11
C GLY A 62 -13.25 0.93 -20.30
N PRO A 63 -12.00 0.63 -20.70
CA PRO A 63 -11.09 -0.21 -19.93
C PRO A 63 -10.99 0.24 -18.48
N VAL A 64 -10.87 -0.73 -17.57
CA VAL A 64 -10.72 -0.50 -16.13
C VAL A 64 -9.34 0.11 -15.86
N SER A 65 -9.30 1.23 -15.16
CA SER A 65 -8.05 1.82 -14.72
C SER A 65 -7.57 1.16 -13.43
N PHE A 66 -6.37 0.61 -13.42
CA PHE A 66 -5.71 0.06 -12.24
C PHE A 66 -4.20 0.27 -12.32
N ASP A 67 -3.56 0.41 -11.16
CA ASP A 67 -2.13 0.65 -11.07
C ASP A 67 -1.35 -0.66 -11.00
N HIS A 68 -0.25 -0.71 -11.74
CA HIS A 68 0.75 -1.76 -11.67
C HIS A 68 2.10 -1.22 -12.17
N ASP A 69 3.19 -1.90 -11.76
CA ASP A 69 4.53 -1.56 -12.25
C ASP A 69 5.42 -2.82 -12.24
N CYS A 70 6.09 -3.14 -11.11
CA CYS A 70 7.09 -4.21 -11.07
C CYS A 70 6.55 -5.62 -11.37
N ARG A 71 5.30 -5.92 -11.05
CA ARG A 71 4.68 -7.27 -11.08
C ARG A 71 5.43 -8.34 -10.28
N GLU A 72 6.34 -7.92 -9.36
CA GLU A 72 7.20 -8.77 -8.54
C GLU A 72 7.00 -8.58 -7.03
N GLY A 73 5.96 -7.83 -6.64
CA GLY A 73 5.63 -7.63 -5.22
C GLY A 73 6.55 -6.68 -4.46
N ILE A 74 7.24 -5.75 -5.13
CA ILE A 74 8.25 -4.87 -4.51
C ILE A 74 7.96 -3.37 -4.64
N CYS A 75 7.10 -2.92 -5.55
CA CYS A 75 6.86 -1.49 -5.77
C CYS A 75 5.66 -0.92 -5.01
N GLY A 76 4.72 -1.76 -4.53
CA GLY A 76 3.52 -1.34 -3.83
C GLY A 76 2.44 -0.67 -4.70
N ALA A 77 2.56 -0.69 -6.05
CA ALA A 77 1.61 -0.01 -6.93
C ALA A 77 0.27 -0.72 -7.06
N CYS A 78 0.25 -2.04 -7.16
CA CYS A 78 -0.92 -2.88 -7.44
C CYS A 78 -1.85 -3.07 -6.22
N SER A 79 -2.35 -1.98 -5.66
CA SER A 79 -3.03 -1.95 -4.36
C SER A 79 -4.55 -1.98 -4.53
N LEU A 80 -5.17 -3.14 -4.32
CA LEU A 80 -6.60 -3.39 -4.49
C LEU A 80 -7.20 -4.12 -3.30
N TYR A 81 -8.51 -3.89 -3.03
CA TYR A 81 -9.34 -4.81 -2.28
C TYR A 81 -9.92 -5.87 -3.21
N ILE A 82 -9.77 -7.12 -2.83
CA ILE A 82 -10.32 -8.28 -3.54
C ILE A 82 -11.17 -9.05 -2.53
N ASN A 83 -12.47 -9.14 -2.79
CA ASN A 83 -13.46 -9.72 -1.87
C ASN A 83 -13.40 -9.12 -0.45
N GLY A 84 -13.17 -7.81 -0.36
CA GLY A 84 -13.11 -7.06 0.89
C GLY A 84 -11.81 -7.21 1.69
N ARG A 85 -10.81 -7.91 1.15
CA ARG A 85 -9.50 -8.10 1.78
C ARG A 85 -8.41 -7.39 0.96
N ALA A 86 -7.49 -6.73 1.65
CA ALA A 86 -6.37 -6.05 1.01
C ALA A 86 -5.46 -7.08 0.30
N HIS A 87 -5.18 -6.84 -0.99
CA HIS A 87 -4.40 -7.72 -1.87
C HIS A 87 -5.03 -9.11 -2.17
N GLY A 88 -6.17 -9.47 -1.56
CA GLY A 88 -6.89 -10.72 -1.83
C GLY A 88 -6.76 -11.78 -0.73
N PRO A 89 -7.10 -13.04 -1.02
CA PRO A 89 -7.27 -14.09 -0.02
C PRO A 89 -5.98 -14.65 0.56
N ASP A 90 -4.83 -14.45 -0.09
CA ASP A 90 -3.55 -14.97 0.37
C ASP A 90 -2.89 -14.03 1.40
N ASP A 91 -2.23 -14.63 2.39
CA ASP A 91 -1.42 -13.91 3.37
C ASP A 91 -0.06 -13.54 2.77
N GLU A 92 0.47 -12.38 3.17
CA GLU A 92 1.81 -11.91 2.81
C GLU A 92 2.07 -11.79 1.28
N VAL A 93 1.01 -11.63 0.50
CA VAL A 93 1.06 -11.56 -0.97
C VAL A 93 0.52 -10.22 -1.45
N THR A 94 1.18 -9.64 -2.45
CA THR A 94 0.65 -8.47 -3.17
C THR A 94 -0.29 -8.90 -4.28
N THR A 95 -1.15 -8.00 -4.75
CA THR A 95 -2.11 -8.31 -5.82
C THR A 95 -1.43 -8.85 -7.09
N CYS A 96 -0.24 -8.36 -7.46
CA CYS A 96 0.48 -8.86 -8.63
C CYS A 96 1.07 -10.27 -8.47
N GLN A 97 1.18 -10.75 -7.23
CA GLN A 97 1.66 -12.09 -6.90
C GLN A 97 0.50 -13.05 -6.56
N LEU A 98 -0.72 -12.53 -6.47
CA LEU A 98 -1.91 -13.35 -6.31
C LEU A 98 -2.21 -14.08 -7.62
N HIS A 99 -2.30 -15.41 -7.59
CA HIS A 99 -2.61 -16.23 -8.76
C HIS A 99 -4.07 -16.68 -8.79
N MET A 100 -4.61 -16.85 -10.00
CA MET A 100 -6.01 -17.19 -10.20
C MET A 100 -6.38 -18.57 -9.66
N ARG A 101 -5.44 -19.49 -9.47
CA ARG A 101 -5.69 -20.80 -8.80
C ARG A 101 -6.21 -20.70 -7.35
N LYS A 102 -6.24 -19.51 -6.77
CA LYS A 102 -6.86 -19.25 -5.46
C LYS A 102 -8.38 -19.06 -5.54
N PHE A 103 -8.91 -18.95 -6.73
CA PHE A 103 -10.33 -18.85 -7.02
C PHE A 103 -10.83 -20.12 -7.73
N LYS A 104 -12.14 -20.30 -7.74
CA LYS A 104 -12.80 -21.44 -8.36
C LYS A 104 -13.56 -21.00 -9.61
N ASP A 105 -13.75 -21.95 -10.51
CA ASP A 105 -14.61 -21.76 -11.66
C ASP A 105 -16.03 -21.34 -11.23
N GLY A 106 -16.58 -20.31 -11.84
CA GLY A 106 -17.88 -19.72 -11.49
C GLY A 106 -17.88 -18.72 -10.34
N ASP A 107 -16.73 -18.46 -9.70
CA ASP A 107 -16.65 -17.50 -8.59
C ASP A 107 -17.05 -16.09 -9.02
N THR A 108 -17.65 -15.37 -8.07
CA THR A 108 -17.87 -13.93 -8.18
C THR A 108 -16.83 -13.18 -7.32
N ILE A 109 -16.03 -12.33 -7.98
CA ILE A 109 -14.94 -11.60 -7.35
C ILE A 109 -15.28 -10.10 -7.31
N THR A 110 -15.28 -9.51 -6.12
CA THR A 110 -15.46 -8.07 -5.94
C THR A 110 -14.11 -7.37 -5.88
N ILE A 111 -13.92 -6.31 -6.69
CA ILE A 111 -12.66 -5.59 -6.85
C ILE A 111 -12.90 -4.11 -6.59
N GLU A 112 -12.16 -3.53 -5.65
CA GLU A 112 -12.35 -2.16 -5.19
C GLU A 112 -11.00 -1.44 -4.97
N PRO A 113 -10.97 -0.09 -5.10
CA PRO A 113 -9.80 0.69 -4.72
C PRO A 113 -9.66 0.77 -3.19
N TRP A 114 -8.51 1.26 -2.69
CA TRP A 114 -8.39 1.62 -1.29
C TRP A 114 -9.46 2.63 -0.87
N ARG A 115 -10.07 2.45 0.30
CA ARG A 115 -11.14 3.31 0.84
C ARG A 115 -10.68 4.20 2.01
N ALA A 116 -9.39 4.44 2.15
CA ALA A 116 -8.88 5.33 3.18
C ALA A 116 -9.00 6.80 2.75
N LYS A 117 -9.34 7.69 3.68
CA LYS A 117 -9.39 9.14 3.43
C LYS A 117 -8.06 9.69 2.87
N GLY A 118 -6.93 9.12 3.31
CA GLY A 118 -5.60 9.49 2.83
C GLY A 118 -5.29 9.04 1.39
N PHE A 119 -6.17 8.23 0.76
CA PHE A 119 -6.02 7.71 -0.59
C PHE A 119 -7.26 8.00 -1.41
N PRO A 120 -7.51 9.26 -1.82
CA PRO A 120 -8.65 9.60 -2.65
C PRO A 120 -8.58 8.90 -4.00
N VAL A 121 -9.72 8.44 -4.51
CA VAL A 121 -9.80 7.78 -5.82
C VAL A 121 -9.53 8.79 -6.94
N ILE A 122 -8.60 8.48 -7.82
CA ILE A 122 -8.33 9.25 -9.05
C ILE A 122 -9.31 8.81 -10.14
N LYS A 123 -9.33 7.51 -10.45
CA LYS A 123 -10.23 6.89 -11.43
C LYS A 123 -10.32 5.38 -11.17
N ASP A 124 -11.50 4.81 -11.21
CA ASP A 124 -11.79 3.39 -11.02
C ASP A 124 -11.07 2.80 -9.78
N LEU A 125 -10.03 1.99 -10.02
CA LEU A 125 -9.24 1.33 -8.98
C LEU A 125 -7.98 2.10 -8.60
N VAL A 126 -7.68 3.19 -9.28
CA VAL A 126 -6.48 4.03 -9.06
C VAL A 126 -6.75 5.05 -7.95
N VAL A 127 -5.85 5.12 -6.98
CA VAL A 127 -5.90 6.06 -5.85
C VAL A 127 -4.67 6.95 -5.78
N ASP A 128 -4.82 8.17 -5.25
CA ASP A 128 -3.71 9.07 -4.97
C ASP A 128 -2.98 8.64 -3.68
N ARG A 129 -1.71 8.27 -3.80
CA ARG A 129 -0.84 7.88 -2.67
C ARG A 129 0.22 8.91 -2.33
N GLN A 130 0.18 10.11 -2.90
CA GLN A 130 1.14 11.18 -2.62
C GLN A 130 1.24 11.53 -1.13
N ALA A 131 0.20 11.24 -0.33
CA ALA A 131 0.25 11.41 1.11
C ALA A 131 1.41 10.61 1.75
N TYR A 132 1.71 9.41 1.27
CA TYR A 132 2.84 8.62 1.74
C TYR A 132 4.18 9.22 1.34
N ASP A 133 4.31 9.74 0.12
CA ASP A 133 5.52 10.42 -0.35
C ASP A 133 5.81 11.66 0.50
N LYS A 134 4.79 12.46 0.82
CA LYS A 134 4.90 13.63 1.70
C LYS A 134 5.35 13.26 3.12
N ILE A 135 4.89 12.12 3.65
CA ILE A 135 5.37 11.61 4.94
C ILE A 135 6.85 11.23 4.86
N LEU A 136 7.26 10.52 3.79
CA LEU A 136 8.67 10.16 3.60
C LEU A 136 9.56 11.39 3.43
N GLN A 137 9.12 12.39 2.69
CA GLN A 137 9.83 13.66 2.52
C GLN A 137 10.03 14.41 3.84
N ALA A 138 9.13 14.23 4.82
CA ALA A 138 9.22 14.89 6.12
C ALA A 138 10.37 14.34 7.01
N GLY A 139 10.86 13.10 6.74
CA GLY A 139 11.94 12.54 7.54
C GLY A 139 12.32 11.09 7.25
N GLY A 140 11.71 10.46 6.23
CA GLY A 140 11.93 9.04 5.91
C GLY A 140 13.27 8.73 5.23
N TYR A 141 14.28 9.55 5.44
CA TYR A 141 15.61 9.44 4.83
C TYR A 141 16.73 9.72 5.83
N VAL A 142 17.96 9.50 5.43
CA VAL A 142 19.18 9.88 6.16
C VAL A 142 19.83 11.02 5.38
N SER A 143 20.09 12.17 6.06
CA SER A 143 20.75 13.31 5.44
C SER A 143 22.27 13.13 5.45
N VAL A 144 22.99 13.98 4.70
CA VAL A 144 24.46 13.94 4.61
C VAL A 144 25.18 14.34 5.91
N GLY A 145 24.48 14.98 6.85
CA GLY A 145 25.04 15.49 8.11
C GLY A 145 24.95 14.51 9.29
N THR A 146 24.90 13.20 9.08
CA THR A 146 24.61 12.21 10.12
C THR A 146 25.81 11.74 10.96
N GLY A 147 26.96 12.33 10.85
CA GLY A 147 28.16 12.00 11.61
C GLY A 147 29.23 11.31 10.78
N GLY A 148 30.32 10.89 11.44
CA GLY A 148 31.46 10.23 10.83
C GLY A 148 31.26 8.74 10.61
N VAL A 149 32.13 8.15 9.80
CA VAL A 149 32.24 6.69 9.65
C VAL A 149 32.87 6.12 10.93
N PRO A 150 32.31 5.03 11.51
CA PRO A 150 32.95 4.37 12.66
C PRO A 150 34.32 3.78 12.29
N ASP A 151 35.18 3.59 13.30
CA ASP A 151 36.46 2.92 13.15
C ASP A 151 36.25 1.54 12.49
N GLY A 152 37.18 1.15 11.63
CA GLY A 152 37.13 -0.14 10.92
C GLY A 152 37.10 -1.38 11.83
N ASN A 153 37.55 -1.24 13.08
CA ASN A 153 37.50 -2.29 14.11
C ASN A 153 36.28 -2.19 15.03
N ALA A 154 35.42 -1.17 14.87
CA ALA A 154 34.22 -1.04 15.66
C ALA A 154 33.18 -2.10 15.27
N ILE A 155 32.44 -2.62 16.24
CA ILE A 155 31.22 -3.39 16.00
C ILE A 155 30.08 -2.37 15.89
N PRO A 156 29.60 -2.03 14.68
CA PRO A 156 28.65 -0.93 14.51
C PRO A 156 27.27 -1.24 15.10
N ILE A 157 26.81 -2.48 14.98
CA ILE A 157 25.48 -2.89 15.40
C ILE A 157 25.41 -4.42 15.59
N PRO A 158 24.74 -4.94 16.63
CA PRO A 158 24.43 -6.37 16.78
C PRO A 158 23.54 -6.87 15.65
N ASN A 159 23.75 -8.13 15.22
CA ASN A 159 22.97 -8.74 14.13
C ASN A 159 21.46 -8.66 14.37
N GLU A 160 20.98 -8.96 15.57
CA GLU A 160 19.55 -8.89 15.92
C GLU A 160 18.94 -7.51 15.65
N LYS A 161 19.72 -6.43 15.89
CA LYS A 161 19.27 -5.06 15.62
C LYS A 161 19.29 -4.72 14.13
N ALA A 162 20.24 -5.28 13.39
CA ALA A 162 20.27 -5.15 11.94
C ALA A 162 19.05 -5.84 11.31
N GLU A 163 18.76 -7.08 11.70
CA GLU A 163 17.58 -7.83 11.24
C GLU A 163 16.27 -7.08 11.55
N GLU A 164 16.08 -6.66 12.81
CA GLU A 164 14.90 -5.86 13.20
C GLU A 164 14.76 -4.58 12.35
N SER A 165 15.87 -3.95 11.99
CA SER A 165 15.87 -2.78 11.09
C SER A 165 15.45 -3.15 9.67
N MET A 166 15.97 -4.28 9.14
CA MET A 166 15.66 -4.75 7.79
C MET A 166 14.20 -5.18 7.66
N ASP A 167 13.61 -5.79 8.69
CA ASP A 167 12.18 -6.10 8.74
C ASP A 167 11.34 -4.84 8.52
N GLY A 168 11.66 -3.76 9.22
CA GLY A 168 11.00 -2.46 8.99
C GLY A 168 11.28 -1.87 7.60
N ALA A 169 12.50 -2.03 7.09
CA ALA A 169 12.90 -1.53 5.78
C ALA A 169 12.22 -2.26 4.61
N ALA A 170 11.72 -3.49 4.84
CA ALA A 170 10.96 -4.26 3.83
C ALA A 170 9.66 -3.60 3.38
N CYS A 171 9.19 -2.54 4.07
CA CYS A 171 7.97 -1.83 3.71
C CYS A 171 8.02 -1.25 2.30
N ILE A 172 7.06 -1.63 1.44
CA ILE A 172 6.94 -1.19 0.04
C ILE A 172 5.97 -0.02 -0.16
N GLY A 173 5.40 0.55 0.91
CA GLY A 173 4.49 1.69 0.83
C GLY A 173 3.18 1.40 0.09
N CYS A 174 2.71 0.16 0.05
CA CYS A 174 1.51 -0.22 -0.72
C CYS A 174 0.20 0.40 -0.19
N GLY A 175 0.13 0.78 1.09
CA GLY A 175 -1.05 1.41 1.68
C GLY A 175 -2.06 0.44 2.31
N ALA A 176 -1.87 -0.88 2.20
CA ALA A 176 -2.78 -1.88 2.77
C ALA A 176 -3.06 -1.64 4.27
N CYS A 177 -2.02 -1.31 5.03
CA CYS A 177 -2.13 -1.04 6.47
C CYS A 177 -3.07 0.12 6.81
N ALA A 178 -3.04 1.23 6.06
CA ALA A 178 -3.94 2.36 6.28
C ALA A 178 -5.34 2.08 5.74
N ALA A 179 -5.43 1.41 4.59
CA ALA A 179 -6.70 1.06 3.97
C ALA A 179 -7.53 0.10 4.86
N THR A 180 -6.90 -0.93 5.43
CA THR A 180 -7.56 -1.92 6.30
C THR A 180 -7.88 -1.38 7.70
N CYS A 181 -7.17 -0.33 8.14
CA CYS A 181 -7.37 0.23 9.47
C CYS A 181 -8.75 0.90 9.59
N LYS A 182 -9.53 0.54 10.63
CA LYS A 182 -10.84 1.16 10.92
C LYS A 182 -10.78 2.69 11.02
N ASN A 183 -9.64 3.21 11.47
CA ASN A 183 -9.40 4.65 11.62
C ASN A 183 -8.66 5.25 10.42
N GLY A 184 -8.29 4.46 9.41
CA GLY A 184 -7.47 4.94 8.30
C GLY A 184 -6.09 5.44 8.75
N SER A 185 -5.49 4.81 9.78
CA SER A 185 -4.20 5.23 10.36
C SER A 185 -3.03 4.76 9.51
N ALA A 186 -2.10 5.65 9.19
CA ALA A 186 -0.83 5.31 8.54
C ALA A 186 0.28 4.90 9.53
N MET A 187 -0.08 4.64 10.79
CA MET A 187 0.88 4.41 11.89
C MET A 187 1.89 3.31 11.59
N LEU A 188 1.47 2.17 11.00
CA LEU A 188 2.39 1.09 10.68
C LEU A 188 3.40 1.50 9.60
N PHE A 189 2.97 2.24 8.58
CA PHE A 189 3.85 2.77 7.54
C PHE A 189 4.91 3.72 8.10
N VAL A 190 4.48 4.69 8.92
CA VAL A 190 5.40 5.63 9.60
C VAL A 190 6.34 4.88 10.53
N ALA A 191 5.80 3.94 11.31
CA ALA A 191 6.56 3.15 12.27
C ALA A 191 7.65 2.29 11.61
N ALA A 192 7.35 1.66 10.48
CA ALA A 192 8.32 0.87 9.74
C ALA A 192 9.56 1.71 9.38
N ARG A 193 9.37 2.90 8.83
CA ARG A 193 10.48 3.79 8.45
C ARG A 193 11.20 4.40 9.64
N VAL A 194 10.47 4.91 10.65
CA VAL A 194 11.09 5.49 11.84
C VAL A 194 11.87 4.43 12.62
N SER A 195 11.30 3.25 12.81
CA SER A 195 11.93 2.13 13.52
C SER A 195 13.20 1.66 12.81
N SER A 196 13.12 1.38 11.52
CA SER A 196 14.27 0.95 10.71
C SER A 196 15.45 1.91 10.85
N LEU A 197 15.23 3.20 10.63
CA LEU A 197 16.31 4.20 10.72
C LEU A 197 16.77 4.50 12.15
N ALA A 198 15.92 4.34 13.15
CA ALA A 198 16.31 4.52 14.56
C ALA A 198 17.21 3.39 15.08
N LEU A 199 17.10 2.18 14.49
CA LEU A 199 17.93 1.03 14.84
C LEU A 199 19.33 1.09 14.23
N LEU A 200 19.48 1.78 13.10
CA LEU A 200 20.75 1.91 12.41
C LEU A 200 21.57 3.07 12.97
N PRO A 201 22.92 2.92 13.13
CA PRO A 201 23.80 4.00 13.59
C PRO A 201 23.64 5.29 12.77
N GLN A 202 23.51 5.15 11.43
CA GLN A 202 23.36 6.28 10.50
C GLN A 202 22.08 7.07 10.70
N GLY A 203 21.04 6.45 11.20
CA GLY A 203 19.73 7.08 11.42
C GLY A 203 19.55 7.73 12.79
N LYS A 204 20.42 7.43 13.77
CA LYS A 204 20.27 7.84 15.17
C LYS A 204 20.36 9.35 15.38
N VAL A 205 21.27 10.04 14.69
CA VAL A 205 21.46 11.48 14.84
C VAL A 205 20.18 12.27 14.57
N GLU A 206 19.37 11.81 13.64
CA GLU A 206 18.13 12.46 13.22
C GLU A 206 16.86 11.79 13.79
N ALA A 207 17.00 10.78 14.65
CA ALA A 207 15.87 9.95 15.11
C ALA A 207 14.76 10.78 15.77
N ALA A 208 15.11 11.70 16.68
CA ALA A 208 14.15 12.56 17.37
C ALA A 208 13.42 13.51 16.40
N LYS A 209 14.16 14.17 15.51
CA LYS A 209 13.60 15.07 14.49
C LYS A 209 12.69 14.30 13.55
N ARG A 210 13.14 13.13 13.08
CA ARG A 210 12.38 12.24 12.19
C ARG A 210 11.06 11.82 12.80
N ALA A 211 11.08 11.30 14.04
CA ALA A 211 9.87 10.83 14.71
C ALA A 211 8.82 11.93 14.84
N LYS A 212 9.23 13.13 15.29
CA LYS A 212 8.33 14.29 15.41
C LYS A 212 7.78 14.74 14.05
N ALA A 213 8.64 14.87 13.04
CA ALA A 213 8.25 15.40 11.73
C ALA A 213 7.33 14.46 10.96
N MET A 214 7.63 13.14 10.94
CA MET A 214 6.81 12.17 10.23
C MET A 214 5.45 11.96 10.89
N VAL A 215 5.38 11.95 12.24
CA VAL A 215 4.09 11.87 12.95
C VAL A 215 3.24 13.11 12.67
N ALA A 216 3.84 14.32 12.81
CA ALA A 216 3.13 15.56 12.53
C ALA A 216 2.61 15.63 11.09
N LYS A 217 3.41 15.16 10.11
CA LYS A 217 2.99 15.10 8.71
C LYS A 217 1.86 14.11 8.49
N MET A 218 1.89 12.95 9.13
CA MET A 218 0.81 11.97 9.09
C MET A 218 -0.52 12.57 9.60
N ASP A 219 -0.47 13.29 10.72
CA ASP A 219 -1.65 13.95 11.31
C ASP A 219 -2.17 15.09 10.40
N GLU A 220 -1.28 15.93 9.86
CA GLU A 220 -1.61 16.99 8.90
C GLU A 220 -2.33 16.47 7.66
N LEU A 221 -1.92 15.31 7.16
CA LEU A 221 -2.52 14.68 5.97
C LEU A 221 -3.85 13.95 6.26
N GLY A 222 -4.33 13.99 7.50
CA GLY A 222 -5.65 13.52 7.90
C GLY A 222 -5.76 12.00 8.06
N PHE A 223 -4.65 11.31 8.30
CA PHE A 223 -4.68 9.92 8.74
C PHE A 223 -5.19 9.84 10.19
N GLY A 224 -6.00 8.83 10.46
CA GLY A 224 -6.61 8.67 11.77
C GLY A 224 -5.65 8.13 12.84
N ALA A 225 -6.03 8.27 14.11
CA ALA A 225 -5.27 7.79 15.24
C ALA A 225 -5.27 6.26 15.33
N CYS A 226 -4.13 5.67 15.70
CA CYS A 226 -3.99 4.25 15.92
C CYS A 226 -4.67 3.81 17.22
N THR A 227 -5.54 2.81 17.14
CA THR A 227 -6.18 2.15 18.30
C THR A 227 -5.68 0.71 18.51
N ASN A 228 -4.58 0.35 17.88
CA ASN A 228 -3.87 -0.92 18.02
C ASN A 228 -4.74 -2.17 17.75
N THR A 229 -5.57 -2.11 16.70
CA THR A 229 -6.42 -3.26 16.30
C THR A 229 -5.65 -4.39 15.63
N ARG A 230 -4.40 -4.18 15.23
CA ARG A 230 -3.49 -5.09 14.54
C ARG A 230 -3.94 -5.53 13.12
N ALA A 231 -5.05 -5.03 12.60
CA ALA A 231 -5.48 -5.34 11.23
C ALA A 231 -4.40 -5.00 10.18
N CYS A 232 -3.62 -3.94 10.43
CA CYS A 232 -2.54 -3.51 9.55
C CYS A 232 -1.38 -4.53 9.44
N GLU A 233 -1.08 -5.25 10.51
CA GLU A 233 -0.07 -6.32 10.53
C GLU A 233 -0.56 -7.55 9.76
N MET A 234 -1.84 -7.93 9.97
CA MET A 234 -2.45 -9.09 9.32
C MET A 234 -2.52 -8.95 7.80
N GLU A 235 -2.73 -7.73 7.31
CA GLU A 235 -2.86 -7.46 5.87
C GLU A 235 -1.57 -6.93 5.22
N CYS A 236 -0.44 -6.99 5.94
CA CYS A 236 0.82 -6.49 5.41
C CYS A 236 1.49 -7.53 4.49
N PRO A 237 1.64 -7.26 3.18
CA PRO A 237 2.28 -8.21 2.27
C PRO A 237 3.79 -8.36 2.50
N LYS A 238 4.36 -7.61 3.45
CA LYS A 238 5.77 -7.65 3.84
C LYS A 238 5.98 -8.00 5.31
N HIS A 239 4.94 -8.53 5.95
CA HIS A 239 5.02 -9.02 7.31
C HIS A 239 5.54 -8.00 8.35
N ILE A 240 5.24 -6.71 8.14
CA ILE A 240 5.64 -5.65 9.07
C ILE A 240 4.81 -5.77 10.35
N THR A 241 5.46 -6.01 11.47
CA THR A 241 4.79 -6.24 12.76
C THR A 241 4.48 -4.93 13.52
N VAL A 242 3.50 -4.98 14.43
CA VAL A 242 3.17 -3.83 15.29
C VAL A 242 4.25 -3.52 16.34
N SER A 243 5.30 -4.35 16.48
CA SER A 243 6.48 -4.04 17.29
C SER A 243 7.15 -2.74 16.84
N HIS A 244 7.13 -2.45 15.54
CA HIS A 244 7.62 -1.19 14.99
C HIS A 244 6.79 0.01 15.47
N ILE A 245 5.48 -0.15 15.70
CA ILE A 245 4.63 0.89 16.30
C ILE A 245 5.06 1.17 17.76
N ALA A 246 5.34 0.12 18.52
CA ALA A 246 5.84 0.29 19.89
C ALA A 246 7.17 1.07 19.91
N ARG A 247 8.08 0.77 18.97
CA ARG A 247 9.33 1.51 18.82
C ARG A 247 9.09 2.96 18.40
N LEU A 248 8.22 3.22 17.41
CA LEU A 248 7.87 4.59 17.04
C LEU A 248 7.35 5.38 18.24
N ASN A 249 6.46 4.81 19.04
CA ASN A 249 5.94 5.46 20.25
C ASN A 249 7.07 5.80 21.23
N ARG A 250 8.03 4.89 21.43
CA ARG A 250 9.21 5.15 22.26
C ARG A 250 10.05 6.30 21.69
N GLU A 251 10.40 6.25 20.41
CA GLU A 251 11.21 7.30 19.76
C GLU A 251 10.51 8.67 19.85
N PHE A 252 9.18 8.69 19.62
CA PHE A 252 8.41 9.93 19.71
C PHE A 252 8.34 10.50 21.13
N LEU A 253 8.10 9.65 22.14
CA LEU A 253 8.08 10.07 23.53
C LEU A 253 9.47 10.59 23.99
N CYS A 254 10.54 9.86 23.66
CA CYS A 254 11.89 10.30 23.96
C CYS A 254 12.22 11.65 23.27
N ALA A 255 11.78 11.83 22.03
CA ALA A 255 11.97 13.08 21.29
C ALA A 255 11.21 14.26 21.93
N LYS A 256 10.04 14.03 22.50
CA LYS A 256 9.26 15.07 23.22
C LYS A 256 9.86 15.46 24.57
N LEU A 257 10.59 14.56 25.21
CA LEU A 257 11.27 14.83 26.49
C LEU A 257 12.60 15.59 26.30
N GLN A 258 13.11 15.69 25.07
CA GLN A 258 14.33 16.43 24.73
C GLN A 258 14.07 17.91 24.35
N ASP A 259 12.83 18.32 24.20
CA ASP A 259 12.38 19.69 24.00
C ASP A 259 12.25 20.39 25.35
#